data_51866e3ec8116309f791f03cd9f80367
#
_entry.id   51866e3ec8116309f791f03cd9f80367
#
_cell.length_a   1.000
_cell.length_b   1.000
_cell.length_c   1.000
_cell.angle_alpha   90.00
_cell.angle_beta   90.00
_cell.angle_gamma   90.00
#
_symmetry.space_group_name_H-M   'P 1'
#
loop_
_entity.id
_entity.type
_entity.pdbx_description
1 polymer ?
#
loop_
_entity_poly.entity_id
_entity_poly.type
_entity_poly.pdbx_seq_one_letter_code
_entity_poly.pdbx_strand_id
1 'polypeptide(L)'
;ENTMKRLVLLLLNLLMPMILFAASNDLCFRHFSVEDGLSSNSVRALMQDKYGFLWIGTDEGLNRYDGTTVKLYRLKDRGANEAISSLYSTLNKIWIGTDEGIYIYDYETEDIMPFVLATSKNIHIETNTNHIVEDKDKNLWFTTVGQGIFKYNTITNHLEQYEFKNANGLMASVLVDSENQIWAITNWGNSGLFKLNKAENKFETFPLSYESGKHDSNALVMLEDSEHTLWLGTWECGLQKIDKYSGKATTYLHPTDGKGATHIHSIMEYAPHQLLIGSDDGLLLFNTITEEYQLFTEDETNPHSLSNRFVYPIIKDHEGGIWIGTYYGGVNYISPNTGQFESFVHSRFSNSVNGTVIGRFCEDSNGCLLYTSPSPRDT
;
A
#
# COMPACT_ATOMS: atom_id res chain seq x y z
N GLU A 1 18.73 33.78 -37.10
CA GLU A 1 18.47 34.14 -35.69
C GLU A 1 17.26 33.43 -35.10
N ASN A 2 16.16 33.29 -35.82
CA ASN A 2 14.94 32.58 -35.33
C ASN A 2 15.10 31.05 -35.26
N THR A 3 15.91 30.44 -36.13
CA THR A 3 16.20 28.99 -36.08
C THR A 3 17.07 28.60 -34.91
N MET A 4 18.04 29.44 -34.57
CA MET A 4 18.91 29.19 -33.42
C MET A 4 18.17 29.35 -32.07
N LYS A 5 17.26 30.33 -31.98
CA LYS A 5 16.39 30.50 -30.80
C LYS A 5 15.43 29.34 -30.60
N ARG A 6 14.87 28.77 -31.70
CA ARG A 6 14.02 27.56 -31.64
C ARG A 6 14.82 26.31 -31.24
N LEU A 7 16.06 26.19 -31.71
CA LEU A 7 16.95 25.05 -31.33
C LEU A 7 17.32 25.13 -29.86
N VAL A 8 17.64 26.32 -29.35
CA VAL A 8 17.95 26.55 -27.92
C VAL A 8 16.73 26.29 -27.04
N LEU A 9 15.53 26.69 -27.47
CA LEU A 9 14.29 26.39 -26.74
C LEU A 9 13.97 24.88 -26.73
N LEU A 10 14.23 24.17 -27.83
CA LEU A 10 14.07 22.72 -27.92
C LEU A 10 15.10 21.99 -27.03
N LEU A 11 16.36 22.43 -27.02
CA LEU A 11 17.40 21.92 -26.12
C LEU A 11 17.09 22.21 -24.64
N LEU A 12 16.55 23.40 -24.30
CA LEU A 12 16.12 23.71 -22.95
C LEU A 12 14.94 22.84 -22.51
N ASN A 13 13.97 22.56 -23.38
CA ASN A 13 12.84 21.65 -23.09
C ASN A 13 13.27 20.18 -23.01
N LEU A 14 14.36 19.76 -23.68
CA LEU A 14 14.94 18.42 -23.54
C LEU A 14 15.82 18.28 -22.29
N LEU A 15 16.48 19.37 -21.85
CA LEU A 15 17.33 19.39 -20.65
C LEU A 15 16.56 19.63 -19.35
N MET A 16 15.39 20.26 -19.42
CA MET A 16 14.55 20.53 -18.23
C MET A 16 14.08 19.24 -17.49
N PRO A 17 13.68 18.13 -18.16
CA PRO A 17 13.41 16.90 -17.45
C PRO A 17 14.66 16.21 -16.88
N MET A 18 15.85 16.45 -17.44
CA MET A 18 17.12 15.87 -16.92
C MET A 18 17.59 16.55 -15.63
N ILE A 19 17.27 17.82 -15.41
CA ILE A 19 17.67 18.56 -14.18
C ILE A 19 16.76 18.23 -12.99
N LEU A 20 15.51 17.81 -13.25
CA LEU A 20 14.59 17.37 -12.18
C LEU A 20 14.93 15.98 -11.60
N PHE A 21 15.81 15.21 -12.24
CA PHE A 21 16.19 13.85 -11.80
C PHE A 21 17.43 13.81 -10.88
N ALA A 22 18.06 14.95 -10.60
CA ALA A 22 19.27 15.01 -9.75
C ALA A 22 19.01 15.41 -8.28
N ALA A 23 17.75 15.59 -7.89
CA ALA A 23 17.41 15.62 -6.48
C ALA A 23 17.34 14.16 -6.02
N SER A 24 18.28 13.70 -5.18
CA SER A 24 18.13 12.46 -4.44
C SER A 24 16.77 12.55 -3.72
N ASN A 25 15.80 11.73 -4.14
CA ASN A 25 14.54 11.61 -3.42
C ASN A 25 14.83 10.80 -2.16
N ASP A 26 15.59 11.36 -1.23
CA ASP A 26 15.79 10.77 0.08
C ASP A 26 14.47 10.88 0.84
N LEU A 27 13.70 9.82 0.78
CA LEU A 27 12.46 9.72 1.56
C LEU A 27 12.84 9.67 3.04
N CYS A 28 12.25 10.56 3.81
CA CYS A 28 12.44 10.62 5.26
C CYS A 28 11.25 9.95 5.95
N PHE A 29 11.49 8.83 6.61
CA PHE A 29 10.47 8.05 7.28
C PHE A 29 10.37 8.44 8.76
N ARG A 30 9.15 8.66 9.24
CA ARG A 30 8.82 8.75 10.67
C ARG A 30 8.19 7.45 11.09
N HIS A 31 8.61 6.90 12.20
CA HIS A 31 8.15 5.61 12.70
C HIS A 31 7.02 5.77 13.70
N PHE A 32 6.13 4.79 13.71
CA PHE A 32 5.04 4.68 14.64
C PHE A 32 4.81 3.19 14.99
N SER A 33 4.99 2.83 16.27
CA SER A 33 5.14 1.46 16.72
C SER A 33 4.32 1.16 17.98
N VAL A 34 4.51 0.00 18.58
CA VAL A 34 3.92 -0.36 19.89
C VAL A 34 4.37 0.59 21.00
N GLU A 35 5.53 1.22 20.88
CA GLU A 35 6.02 2.23 21.84
C GLU A 35 5.17 3.51 21.78
N ASP A 36 4.52 3.77 20.64
CA ASP A 36 3.63 4.90 20.41
C ASP A 36 2.15 4.52 20.67
N GLY A 37 1.88 3.27 21.05
CA GLY A 37 0.56 2.79 21.44
C GLY A 37 -0.15 1.88 20.43
N LEU A 38 0.51 1.41 19.36
CA LEU A 38 -0.05 0.38 18.51
C LEU A 38 -0.22 -0.94 19.27
N SER A 39 -1.23 -1.72 18.92
CA SER A 39 -1.44 -3.05 19.50
C SER A 39 -0.38 -4.06 19.07
N SER A 40 0.15 -3.94 17.85
CA SER A 40 1.21 -4.78 17.32
C SER A 40 2.00 -4.05 16.24
N ASN A 41 3.27 -4.40 16.07
CA ASN A 41 4.11 -3.92 14.96
C ASN A 41 3.85 -4.64 13.63
N SER A 42 3.03 -5.70 13.63
CA SER A 42 2.64 -6.43 12.43
C SER A 42 1.42 -5.75 11.80
N VAL A 43 1.66 -4.88 10.82
CA VAL A 43 0.61 -4.09 10.16
C VAL A 43 0.21 -4.76 8.85
N ARG A 44 -1.07 -5.13 8.72
CA ARG A 44 -1.62 -5.80 7.53
C ARG A 44 -2.53 -4.93 6.69
N ALA A 45 -3.20 -3.95 7.30
CA ALA A 45 -4.14 -3.07 6.61
C ALA A 45 -4.01 -1.64 7.10
N LEU A 46 -4.12 -0.70 6.16
CA LEU A 46 -4.16 0.74 6.43
C LEU A 46 -5.32 1.36 5.66
N MET A 47 -5.99 2.31 6.26
CA MET A 47 -7.06 3.07 5.62
C MET A 47 -7.24 4.40 6.35
N GLN A 48 -7.43 5.50 5.60
CA GLN A 48 -7.91 6.75 6.16
C GLN A 48 -9.42 6.86 5.92
N ASP A 49 -10.17 7.23 6.94
CA ASP A 49 -11.61 7.43 6.81
C ASP A 49 -11.97 8.87 6.39
N LYS A 50 -13.25 9.10 6.15
CA LYS A 50 -13.79 10.41 5.74
C LYS A 50 -13.60 11.53 6.75
N TYR A 51 -13.31 11.20 8.00
CA TYR A 51 -13.03 12.16 9.08
C TYR A 51 -11.54 12.45 9.23
N GLY A 52 -10.68 11.78 8.47
CA GLY A 52 -9.24 11.91 8.52
C GLY A 52 -8.55 11.00 9.53
N PHE A 53 -9.28 10.15 10.27
CA PHE A 53 -8.68 9.16 11.15
C PHE A 53 -7.97 8.08 10.34
N LEU A 54 -6.76 7.74 10.78
CA LEU A 54 -6.04 6.59 10.24
C LEU A 54 -6.45 5.32 10.99
N TRP A 55 -6.93 4.34 10.26
CA TRP A 55 -7.25 3.01 10.77
C TRP A 55 -6.15 2.04 10.39
N ILE A 56 -5.64 1.32 11.39
CA ILE A 56 -4.48 0.45 11.30
C ILE A 56 -4.89 -0.94 11.76
N GLY A 57 -5.00 -1.87 10.82
CA GLY A 57 -5.24 -3.27 11.08
C GLY A 57 -3.94 -4.01 11.35
N THR A 58 -3.86 -4.68 12.49
CA THR A 58 -2.69 -5.45 12.91
C THR A 58 -3.05 -6.91 13.19
N ASP A 59 -2.07 -7.74 13.53
CA ASP A 59 -2.30 -9.10 14.00
C ASP A 59 -3.05 -9.15 15.36
N GLU A 60 -3.04 -8.04 16.12
CA GLU A 60 -3.60 -7.96 17.47
C GLU A 60 -4.70 -6.91 17.61
N GLY A 61 -5.50 -6.71 16.55
CA GLY A 61 -6.68 -5.86 16.59
C GLY A 61 -6.63 -4.63 15.69
N LEU A 62 -7.68 -3.82 15.81
CA LEU A 62 -7.90 -2.62 15.02
C LEU A 62 -7.55 -1.37 15.82
N ASN A 63 -6.65 -0.56 15.30
CA ASN A 63 -6.24 0.70 15.91
C ASN A 63 -6.78 1.88 15.11
N ARG A 64 -7.20 2.94 15.79
CA ARG A 64 -7.55 4.24 15.20
C ARG A 64 -6.62 5.31 15.72
N TYR A 65 -5.93 5.97 14.82
CA TYR A 65 -5.04 7.09 15.14
C TYR A 65 -5.68 8.42 14.72
N ASP A 66 -5.71 9.40 15.62
CA ASP A 66 -6.33 10.71 15.43
C ASP A 66 -5.32 11.84 15.14
N GLY A 67 -4.05 11.50 14.94
CA GLY A 67 -2.94 12.45 14.80
C GLY A 67 -2.15 12.64 16.09
N THR A 68 -2.66 12.22 17.24
CA THR A 68 -2.03 12.37 18.56
C THR A 68 -2.10 11.10 19.41
N THR A 69 -3.20 10.39 19.40
CA THR A 69 -3.44 9.22 20.24
C THR A 69 -3.93 8.02 19.44
N VAL A 70 -3.66 6.83 19.96
CA VAL A 70 -4.15 5.57 19.42
C VAL A 70 -5.25 5.02 20.29
N LYS A 71 -6.42 4.71 19.69
CA LYS A 71 -7.49 3.98 20.32
C LYS A 71 -7.54 2.56 19.75
N LEU A 72 -7.38 1.56 20.62
CA LEU A 72 -7.52 0.15 20.27
C LEU A 72 -8.99 -0.28 20.34
N TYR A 73 -9.45 -0.95 19.31
CA TYR A 73 -10.74 -1.61 19.21
C TYR A 73 -10.54 -3.13 19.19
N ARG A 74 -11.20 -3.83 20.10
CA ARG A 74 -11.24 -5.29 20.18
C ARG A 74 -12.47 -5.83 19.50
N LEU A 75 -12.34 -6.94 18.78
CA LEU A 75 -13.48 -7.63 18.19
C LEU A 75 -14.23 -8.38 19.30
N LYS A 76 -15.52 -8.17 19.42
CA LYS A 76 -16.35 -8.86 20.41
C LYS A 76 -16.45 -10.35 20.05
N ASP A 77 -16.46 -11.20 21.09
CA ASP A 77 -16.65 -12.65 21.02
C ASP A 77 -15.49 -13.43 20.37
N ARG A 78 -14.32 -12.82 20.20
CA ARG A 78 -13.10 -13.48 19.73
C ARG A 78 -12.06 -13.55 20.84
N GLY A 79 -11.44 -14.72 20.96
CA GLY A 79 -10.30 -14.94 21.85
C GLY A 79 -9.03 -14.18 21.41
N ALA A 80 -7.90 -14.82 21.39
CA ALA A 80 -6.61 -14.17 21.04
C ALA A 80 -6.40 -13.86 19.56
N ASN A 81 -7.30 -14.28 18.63
CA ASN A 81 -7.10 -14.13 17.19
C ASN A 81 -7.94 -12.96 16.66
N GLU A 82 -7.38 -11.76 16.68
CA GLU A 82 -8.02 -10.53 16.21
C GLU A 82 -7.31 -9.92 15.00
N ALA A 83 -6.65 -10.75 14.18
CA ALA A 83 -5.90 -10.29 13.02
C ALA A 83 -6.83 -9.64 11.97
N ILE A 84 -6.49 -8.40 11.61
CA ILE A 84 -7.22 -7.59 10.64
C ILE A 84 -6.48 -7.66 9.30
N SER A 85 -7.10 -8.25 8.29
CA SER A 85 -6.49 -8.48 6.98
C SER A 85 -6.81 -7.40 5.95
N SER A 86 -7.96 -6.75 6.05
CA SER A 86 -8.39 -5.71 5.12
C SER A 86 -9.35 -4.71 5.73
N LEU A 87 -9.36 -3.48 5.19
CA LEU A 87 -10.18 -2.36 5.65
C LEU A 87 -10.78 -1.63 4.45
N TYR A 88 -12.05 -1.29 4.54
CA TYR A 88 -12.71 -0.44 3.54
C TYR A 88 -13.76 0.47 4.20
N SER A 89 -13.73 1.78 3.90
CA SER A 89 -14.69 2.75 4.43
C SER A 89 -15.77 3.07 3.41
N THR A 90 -17.02 2.93 3.84
CA THR A 90 -18.19 3.48 3.16
C THR A 90 -18.67 4.75 3.89
N LEU A 91 -19.74 5.38 3.39
CA LEU A 91 -20.25 6.63 3.98
C LEU A 91 -20.52 6.53 5.49
N ASN A 92 -21.09 5.41 5.97
CA ASN A 92 -21.54 5.25 7.35
C ASN A 92 -20.85 4.12 8.11
N LYS A 93 -20.02 3.33 7.46
CA LYS A 93 -19.46 2.11 8.05
C LYS A 93 -18.03 1.86 7.59
N ILE A 94 -17.25 1.19 8.45
CA ILE A 94 -15.99 0.59 8.04
C ILE A 94 -16.19 -0.92 7.99
N TRP A 95 -15.83 -1.51 6.88
CA TRP A 95 -15.82 -2.94 6.65
C TRP A 95 -14.44 -3.48 7.01
N ILE A 96 -14.42 -4.47 7.87
CA ILE A 96 -13.21 -5.00 8.50
C ILE A 96 -13.11 -6.47 8.13
N GLY A 97 -12.18 -6.82 7.24
CA GLY A 97 -11.83 -8.20 6.92
C GLY A 97 -10.92 -8.77 8.00
N THR A 98 -11.19 -10.00 8.40
CA THR A 98 -10.44 -10.74 9.41
C THR A 98 -10.10 -12.14 8.90
N ASP A 99 -9.30 -12.89 9.64
CA ASP A 99 -8.99 -14.29 9.31
C ASP A 99 -10.22 -15.24 9.37
N GLU A 100 -11.34 -14.79 9.94
CA GLU A 100 -12.56 -15.61 10.11
C GLU A 100 -13.83 -14.86 9.67
N GLY A 101 -13.76 -14.03 8.65
CA GLY A 101 -14.90 -13.33 8.07
C GLY A 101 -14.84 -11.82 8.19
N ILE A 102 -16.01 -11.19 8.22
CA ILE A 102 -16.14 -9.74 8.11
C ILE A 102 -16.84 -9.18 9.35
N TYR A 103 -16.32 -8.05 9.83
CA TYR A 103 -16.92 -7.19 10.85
C TYR A 103 -17.25 -5.82 10.27
N ILE A 104 -18.13 -5.12 10.94
CA ILE A 104 -18.56 -3.76 10.57
C ILE A 104 -18.41 -2.87 11.81
N TYR A 105 -17.63 -1.80 11.66
CA TYR A 105 -17.69 -0.66 12.57
C TYR A 105 -18.73 0.33 12.06
N ASP A 106 -19.66 0.71 12.91
CA ASP A 106 -20.71 1.69 12.60
C ASP A 106 -20.36 3.03 13.27
N TYR A 107 -20.32 4.11 12.48
CA TYR A 107 -19.95 5.45 12.99
C TYR A 107 -21.00 6.05 13.94
N GLU A 108 -22.26 5.62 13.88
CA GLU A 108 -23.32 6.16 14.72
C GLU A 108 -23.29 5.57 16.12
N THR A 109 -23.03 4.27 16.21
CA THR A 109 -22.99 3.54 17.49
C THR A 109 -21.60 3.42 18.08
N GLU A 110 -20.56 3.67 17.27
CA GLU A 110 -19.14 3.41 17.57
C GLU A 110 -18.85 1.96 18.01
N ASP A 111 -19.70 1.02 17.60
CA ASP A 111 -19.58 -0.40 17.90
C ASP A 111 -19.08 -1.21 16.71
N ILE A 112 -18.39 -2.34 17.00
CA ILE A 112 -17.98 -3.32 16.00
C ILE A 112 -18.83 -4.57 16.17
N MET A 113 -19.51 -4.98 15.07
CA MET A 113 -20.38 -6.13 15.03
C MET A 113 -19.99 -7.06 13.88
N PRO A 114 -20.17 -8.39 14.03
CA PRO A 114 -19.97 -9.31 12.91
C PRO A 114 -20.99 -9.02 11.80
N PHE A 115 -20.55 -9.16 10.55
CA PHE A 115 -21.41 -9.06 9.39
C PHE A 115 -22.24 -10.34 9.26
N VAL A 116 -23.52 -10.28 9.61
CA VAL A 116 -24.48 -11.39 9.53
C VAL A 116 -25.67 -10.98 8.69
N LEU A 117 -25.98 -11.75 7.65
CA LEU A 117 -27.18 -11.55 6.85
C LEU A 117 -28.31 -12.46 7.34
N ALA A 118 -29.43 -11.85 7.69
CA ALA A 118 -30.63 -12.54 8.13
C ALA A 118 -31.41 -13.23 6.99
N THR A 119 -30.83 -13.38 5.79
CA THR A 119 -31.52 -13.94 4.64
C THR A 119 -31.38 -15.48 4.56
N SER A 120 -32.43 -16.11 4.06
CA SER A 120 -32.74 -17.54 4.07
C SER A 120 -31.85 -18.46 3.20
N LYS A 121 -30.71 -18.01 2.73
CA LYS A 121 -29.67 -18.86 2.12
C LYS A 121 -28.45 -18.82 3.03
N ASN A 122 -28.01 -19.97 3.47
CA ASN A 122 -26.85 -20.21 4.34
C ASN A 122 -25.51 -19.81 3.67
N ILE A 123 -25.40 -18.58 3.17
CA ILE A 123 -24.15 -18.05 2.62
C ILE A 123 -23.54 -17.20 3.73
N HIS A 124 -22.44 -17.68 4.29
CA HIS A 124 -21.67 -17.00 5.32
C HIS A 124 -20.23 -16.85 4.89
N ILE A 125 -19.62 -15.70 5.18
CA ILE A 125 -18.19 -15.48 4.97
C ILE A 125 -17.51 -15.83 6.28
N GLU A 126 -16.82 -16.97 6.33
CA GLU A 126 -16.23 -17.57 7.54
C GLU A 126 -14.72 -17.79 7.42
N THR A 127 -14.12 -17.20 6.39
CA THR A 127 -12.69 -17.36 6.11
C THR A 127 -12.01 -16.01 5.98
N ASN A 128 -10.68 -16.03 5.91
CA ASN A 128 -9.89 -14.83 5.73
C ASN A 128 -10.38 -13.99 4.54
N THR A 129 -10.62 -12.69 4.79
CA THR A 129 -11.06 -11.72 3.79
C THR A 129 -9.91 -10.78 3.44
N ASN A 130 -9.20 -11.09 2.35
CA ASN A 130 -7.95 -10.42 1.98
C ASN A 130 -8.13 -9.00 1.43
N HIS A 131 -9.22 -8.75 0.69
CA HIS A 131 -9.43 -7.47 0.04
C HIS A 131 -10.91 -7.10 -0.02
N ILE A 132 -11.20 -5.81 0.11
CA ILE A 132 -12.54 -5.24 0.07
C ILE A 132 -12.52 -4.00 -0.82
N VAL A 133 -13.39 -3.92 -1.82
CA VAL A 133 -13.54 -2.75 -2.68
C VAL A 133 -15.02 -2.47 -2.98
N GLU A 134 -15.36 -1.24 -3.32
CA GLU A 134 -16.70 -0.82 -3.76
C GLU A 134 -16.69 -0.52 -5.25
N ASP A 135 -17.70 -1.00 -6.00
CA ASP A 135 -17.89 -0.63 -7.40
C ASP A 135 -18.72 0.65 -7.54
N LYS A 136 -18.84 1.17 -8.78
CA LYS A 136 -19.61 2.39 -9.05
C LYS A 136 -21.11 2.25 -8.80
N ASP A 137 -21.60 1.00 -8.75
CA ASP A 137 -22.99 0.66 -8.47
C ASP A 137 -23.25 0.44 -6.95
N LYS A 138 -22.27 0.77 -6.11
CA LYS A 138 -22.32 0.64 -4.65
C LYS A 138 -22.41 -0.80 -4.16
N ASN A 139 -21.93 -1.75 -4.94
CA ASN A 139 -21.72 -3.11 -4.45
C ASN A 139 -20.32 -3.23 -3.83
N LEU A 140 -20.24 -3.91 -2.72
CA LEU A 140 -18.99 -4.30 -2.09
C LEU A 140 -18.57 -5.68 -2.61
N TRP A 141 -17.30 -5.78 -2.93
CA TRP A 141 -16.66 -7.01 -3.40
C TRP A 141 -15.64 -7.46 -2.36
N PHE A 142 -15.73 -8.71 -1.95
CA PHE A 142 -14.85 -9.32 -0.96
C PHE A 142 -14.11 -10.49 -1.56
N THR A 143 -12.79 -10.53 -1.44
CA THR A 143 -12.00 -11.73 -1.77
C THR A 143 -11.77 -12.55 -0.52
N THR A 144 -11.87 -13.86 -0.64
CA THR A 144 -11.72 -14.78 0.48
C THR A 144 -10.75 -15.91 0.18
N VAL A 145 -10.21 -16.48 1.25
CA VAL A 145 -9.38 -17.68 1.16
C VAL A 145 -10.27 -18.92 1.23
N GLY A 146 -10.50 -19.57 0.09
CA GLY A 146 -11.22 -20.83 0.00
C GLY A 146 -12.70 -20.74 -0.34
N GLN A 147 -13.35 -19.57 -0.21
CA GLN A 147 -14.76 -19.39 -0.55
C GLN A 147 -15.00 -18.58 -1.84
N GLY A 148 -13.93 -18.11 -2.52
CA GLY A 148 -14.02 -17.31 -3.74
C GLY A 148 -14.25 -15.82 -3.50
N ILE A 149 -15.10 -15.22 -4.35
CA ILE A 149 -15.44 -13.79 -4.29
C ILE A 149 -16.90 -13.64 -3.91
N PHE A 150 -17.19 -12.68 -3.04
CA PHE A 150 -18.55 -12.29 -2.71
C PHE A 150 -18.83 -10.87 -3.21
N LYS A 151 -20.05 -10.67 -3.71
CA LYS A 151 -20.61 -9.37 -4.05
C LYS A 151 -21.78 -9.08 -3.13
N TYR A 152 -21.70 -8.00 -2.40
CA TYR A 152 -22.78 -7.55 -1.52
C TYR A 152 -23.38 -6.23 -2.03
N ASN A 153 -24.66 -6.25 -2.35
CA ASN A 153 -25.39 -5.05 -2.69
C ASN A 153 -25.92 -4.40 -1.42
N THR A 154 -25.38 -3.23 -1.08
CA THR A 154 -25.69 -2.51 0.16
C THR A 154 -27.13 -1.95 0.22
N ILE A 155 -27.78 -1.79 -0.94
CA ILE A 155 -29.14 -1.25 -1.08
C ILE A 155 -30.18 -2.35 -0.86
N THR A 156 -29.94 -3.51 -1.54
CA THR A 156 -30.91 -4.64 -1.51
C THR A 156 -30.60 -5.65 -0.42
N ASN A 157 -29.50 -5.50 0.30
CA ASN A 157 -28.98 -6.48 1.26
C ASN A 157 -28.82 -7.88 0.67
N HIS A 158 -28.43 -7.97 -0.61
CA HIS A 158 -28.26 -9.23 -1.31
C HIS A 158 -26.76 -9.58 -1.39
N LEU A 159 -26.42 -10.80 -0.97
CA LEU A 159 -25.06 -11.37 -1.07
C LEU A 159 -25.06 -12.45 -2.15
N GLU A 160 -24.12 -12.36 -3.06
CA GLU A 160 -23.88 -13.28 -4.16
C GLU A 160 -22.47 -13.85 -4.05
N GLN A 161 -22.29 -15.13 -4.33
CA GLN A 161 -21.00 -15.80 -4.27
C GLN A 161 -20.57 -16.26 -5.66
N TYR A 162 -19.31 -16.00 -6.00
CA TYR A 162 -18.65 -16.46 -7.22
C TYR A 162 -17.58 -17.50 -6.85
N GLU A 163 -17.83 -18.74 -7.22
CA GLU A 163 -16.92 -19.85 -6.96
C GLU A 163 -15.87 -19.99 -8.07
N PHE A 164 -14.65 -20.29 -7.68
CA PHE A 164 -13.51 -20.52 -8.58
C PHE A 164 -13.04 -21.97 -8.44
N LYS A 165 -13.74 -22.90 -9.08
CA LYS A 165 -13.51 -24.36 -8.94
C LYS A 165 -12.09 -24.79 -9.28
N ASN A 166 -11.44 -24.11 -10.23
CA ASN A 166 -10.09 -24.45 -10.68
C ASN A 166 -8.98 -23.80 -9.84
N ALA A 167 -9.29 -22.82 -9.00
CA ALA A 167 -8.34 -22.05 -8.22
C ALA A 167 -8.42 -22.34 -6.71
N ASN A 168 -9.09 -23.41 -6.31
CA ASN A 168 -9.35 -23.78 -4.91
C ASN A 168 -9.93 -22.64 -4.07
N GLY A 169 -10.52 -21.63 -4.72
CA GLY A 169 -11.11 -20.46 -4.06
C GLY A 169 -10.12 -19.50 -3.37
N LEU A 170 -8.81 -19.65 -3.62
CA LEU A 170 -7.77 -18.81 -3.02
C LEU A 170 -7.68 -17.48 -3.79
N MET A 171 -8.51 -16.52 -3.40
CA MET A 171 -8.55 -15.19 -4.02
C MET A 171 -7.59 -14.24 -3.29
N ALA A 172 -6.69 -13.61 -4.05
CA ALA A 172 -5.73 -12.65 -3.49
C ALA A 172 -6.31 -11.23 -3.46
N SER A 173 -6.80 -10.75 -4.61
CA SER A 173 -7.26 -9.37 -4.73
C SER A 173 -8.38 -9.23 -5.76
N VAL A 174 -9.18 -8.18 -5.62
CA VAL A 174 -10.18 -7.72 -6.59
C VAL A 174 -9.95 -6.23 -6.87
N LEU A 175 -10.11 -5.82 -8.12
CA LEU A 175 -9.96 -4.44 -8.57
C LEU A 175 -11.19 -4.02 -9.36
N VAL A 176 -11.66 -2.80 -9.11
CA VAL A 176 -12.64 -2.10 -9.95
C VAL A 176 -11.88 -1.05 -10.74
N ASP A 177 -11.82 -1.22 -12.06
CA ASP A 177 -11.10 -0.28 -12.90
C ASP A 177 -11.91 0.99 -13.21
N SER A 178 -11.28 1.93 -13.89
CA SER A 178 -11.88 3.21 -14.29
C SER A 178 -13.13 3.07 -15.17
N GLU A 179 -13.28 1.93 -15.88
CA GLU A 179 -14.43 1.58 -16.70
C GLU A 179 -15.52 0.82 -15.91
N ASN A 180 -15.38 0.70 -14.59
CA ASN A 180 -16.24 -0.13 -13.72
C ASN A 180 -16.19 -1.63 -14.09
N GLN A 181 -15.08 -2.09 -14.68
CA GLN A 181 -14.84 -3.49 -14.92
C GLN A 181 -14.26 -4.12 -13.65
N ILE A 182 -14.74 -5.30 -13.29
CA ILE A 182 -14.26 -6.05 -12.12
C ILE A 182 -13.20 -7.04 -12.58
N TRP A 183 -12.02 -6.92 -11.99
CA TRP A 183 -10.88 -7.81 -12.16
C TRP A 183 -10.62 -8.56 -10.88
N ALA A 184 -10.14 -9.80 -11.00
CA ALA A 184 -9.78 -10.63 -9.85
C ALA A 184 -8.52 -11.42 -10.15
N ILE A 185 -7.72 -11.66 -9.12
CA ILE A 185 -6.54 -12.53 -9.18
C ILE A 185 -6.62 -13.63 -8.14
N THR A 186 -6.11 -14.76 -8.52
CA THR A 186 -5.91 -15.92 -7.62
C THR A 186 -4.42 -16.12 -7.41
N ASN A 187 -4.03 -16.53 -6.21
CA ASN A 187 -2.70 -17.01 -5.92
C ASN A 187 -2.77 -18.51 -5.57
N TRP A 188 -1.66 -19.23 -5.82
CA TRP A 188 -1.52 -20.68 -5.60
C TRP A 188 -2.43 -21.57 -6.46
N GLY A 189 -1.89 -22.64 -6.96
CA GLY A 189 -2.60 -23.59 -7.81
C GLY A 189 -2.74 -23.10 -9.26
N ASN A 190 -3.96 -23.08 -9.78
CA ASN A 190 -4.27 -22.50 -11.09
C ASN A 190 -4.43 -20.97 -10.95
N SER A 191 -3.33 -20.31 -10.68
CA SER A 191 -3.28 -18.87 -10.57
C SER A 191 -3.59 -18.18 -11.91
N GLY A 192 -4.22 -17.01 -11.89
CA GLY A 192 -4.57 -16.28 -13.09
C GLY A 192 -5.25 -14.94 -12.83
N LEU A 193 -5.35 -14.18 -13.91
CA LEU A 193 -6.15 -12.97 -13.99
C LEU A 193 -7.54 -13.31 -14.55
N PHE A 194 -8.56 -12.82 -13.87
CA PHE A 194 -9.95 -13.02 -14.23
C PHE A 194 -10.65 -11.70 -14.44
N LYS A 195 -11.61 -11.69 -15.34
CA LYS A 195 -12.46 -10.55 -15.66
C LYS A 195 -13.92 -10.93 -15.51
N LEU A 196 -14.73 -10.11 -14.86
CA LEU A 196 -16.17 -10.37 -14.75
C LEU A 196 -16.86 -10.14 -16.10
N ASN A 197 -17.43 -11.18 -16.67
CA ASN A 197 -18.38 -11.08 -17.75
C ASN A 197 -19.74 -10.67 -17.16
N LYS A 198 -20.10 -9.41 -17.32
CA LYS A 198 -21.34 -8.86 -16.74
C LYS A 198 -22.60 -9.42 -17.38
N ALA A 199 -22.53 -9.87 -18.64
CA ALA A 199 -23.68 -10.45 -19.35
C ALA A 199 -24.03 -11.84 -18.85
N GLU A 200 -23.02 -12.64 -18.53
CA GLU A 200 -23.17 -14.01 -18.01
C GLU A 200 -23.09 -14.08 -16.49
N ASN A 201 -22.79 -12.94 -15.85
CA ASN A 201 -22.60 -12.81 -14.40
C ASN A 201 -21.61 -13.83 -13.83
N LYS A 202 -20.48 -14.03 -14.50
CA LYS A 202 -19.43 -14.95 -14.07
C LYS A 202 -18.03 -14.40 -14.36
N PHE A 203 -17.05 -14.81 -13.56
CA PHE A 203 -15.65 -14.53 -13.84
C PHE A 203 -15.11 -15.49 -14.91
N GLU A 204 -14.42 -14.93 -15.88
CA GLU A 204 -13.73 -15.65 -16.96
C GLU A 204 -12.24 -15.41 -16.88
N THR A 205 -11.44 -16.43 -17.20
CA THR A 205 -10.00 -16.27 -17.29
C THR A 205 -9.64 -15.25 -18.37
N PHE A 206 -8.86 -14.24 -18.02
CA PHE A 206 -8.31 -13.30 -18.97
C PHE A 206 -6.95 -13.82 -19.45
N PRO A 207 -6.80 -14.13 -20.75
CA PRO A 207 -5.58 -14.74 -21.27
C PRO A 207 -4.45 -13.71 -21.27
N LEU A 208 -3.31 -14.07 -20.68
CA LEU A 208 -2.09 -13.27 -20.73
C LEU A 208 -1.11 -13.84 -21.73
N SER A 209 -0.44 -12.97 -22.49
CA SER A 209 0.61 -13.32 -23.43
C SER A 209 1.91 -12.60 -23.06
N TYR A 210 2.96 -13.37 -22.80
CA TYR A 210 4.27 -12.85 -22.38
C TYR A 210 5.27 -12.90 -23.55
N GLU A 211 6.04 -11.83 -23.74
CA GLU A 211 7.10 -11.78 -24.77
C GLU A 211 8.34 -12.60 -24.40
N SER A 212 8.61 -12.76 -23.11
CA SER A 212 9.69 -13.58 -22.57
C SER A 212 9.11 -14.75 -21.79
N GLY A 213 9.74 -15.92 -21.78
CA GLY A 213 9.31 -17.10 -21.05
C GLY A 213 9.35 -16.96 -19.51
N LYS A 214 9.62 -15.77 -18.99
CA LYS A 214 9.64 -15.43 -17.58
C LYS A 214 8.24 -14.95 -17.19
N HIS A 215 7.39 -15.84 -16.73
CA HIS A 215 6.04 -15.50 -16.24
C HIS A 215 5.71 -16.32 -15.01
N ASP A 216 5.03 -15.69 -14.08
CA ASP A 216 4.35 -16.31 -12.97
C ASP A 216 2.95 -15.72 -12.92
N SER A 217 1.98 -16.57 -12.71
CA SER A 217 0.60 -16.17 -12.54
C SER A 217 0.21 -15.95 -11.07
N ASN A 218 1.15 -16.15 -10.12
CA ASN A 218 0.93 -15.94 -8.70
C ASN A 218 0.93 -14.44 -8.34
N ALA A 219 -0.06 -13.72 -8.83
CA ALA A 219 -0.24 -12.32 -8.50
C ALA A 219 -0.87 -12.16 -7.10
N LEU A 220 -0.41 -11.16 -6.35
CA LEU A 220 -0.87 -10.84 -5.01
C LEU A 220 -1.72 -9.58 -4.97
N VAL A 221 -1.37 -8.60 -5.80
CA VAL A 221 -1.98 -7.27 -5.80
C VAL A 221 -2.15 -6.74 -7.22
N MET A 222 -3.17 -5.90 -7.40
CA MET A 222 -3.46 -5.20 -8.65
C MET A 222 -3.58 -3.70 -8.41
N LEU A 223 -3.18 -2.91 -9.41
CA LEU A 223 -3.41 -1.47 -9.49
C LEU A 223 -3.75 -1.09 -10.94
N GLU A 224 -4.71 -0.21 -11.15
CA GLU A 224 -4.81 0.60 -12.37
C GLU A 224 -4.24 1.97 -12.08
N ASP A 225 -3.24 2.40 -12.86
CA ASP A 225 -2.65 3.73 -12.73
C ASP A 225 -3.48 4.82 -13.43
N SER A 226 -3.06 6.07 -13.29
CA SER A 226 -3.75 7.23 -13.89
C SER A 226 -3.74 7.22 -15.43
N GLU A 227 -2.90 6.40 -16.06
CA GLU A 227 -2.86 6.18 -17.51
C GLU A 227 -3.71 4.98 -17.96
N HIS A 228 -4.52 4.42 -17.04
CA HIS A 228 -5.35 3.24 -17.27
C HIS A 228 -4.57 1.95 -17.57
N THR A 229 -3.31 1.90 -17.15
CA THR A 229 -2.49 0.70 -17.24
C THR A 229 -2.76 -0.20 -16.03
N LEU A 230 -2.98 -1.48 -16.28
CA LEU A 230 -3.13 -2.48 -15.23
C LEU A 230 -1.77 -3.03 -14.83
N TRP A 231 -1.46 -2.97 -13.54
CA TRP A 231 -0.25 -3.50 -12.93
C TRP A 231 -0.57 -4.67 -12.02
N LEU A 232 0.26 -5.72 -12.07
CA LEU A 232 0.19 -6.87 -11.18
C LEU A 232 1.50 -6.99 -10.39
N GLY A 233 1.41 -7.05 -9.08
CA GLY A 233 2.50 -7.46 -8.20
C GLY A 233 2.46 -8.96 -7.98
N THR A 234 3.58 -9.66 -8.19
CA THR A 234 3.62 -11.11 -8.13
C THR A 234 4.47 -11.63 -6.98
N TRP A 235 4.35 -12.93 -6.71
CA TRP A 235 5.12 -13.62 -5.69
C TRP A 235 6.59 -13.78 -6.08
N GLU A 236 6.90 -14.21 -7.30
CA GLU A 236 8.26 -14.56 -7.72
C GLU A 236 8.73 -13.89 -9.01
N CYS A 237 7.85 -13.20 -9.72
CA CYS A 237 8.17 -12.63 -11.04
C CYS A 237 8.16 -11.09 -11.06
N GLY A 238 8.28 -10.43 -9.92
CA GLY A 238 8.34 -8.97 -9.82
C GLY A 238 7.05 -8.29 -10.23
N LEU A 239 7.16 -7.18 -10.96
CA LEU A 239 6.05 -6.34 -11.40
C LEU A 239 5.68 -6.64 -12.86
N GLN A 240 4.39 -6.79 -13.15
CA GLN A 240 3.89 -7.02 -14.51
C GLN A 240 2.97 -5.89 -14.95
N LYS A 241 3.25 -5.34 -16.14
CA LYS A 241 2.39 -4.40 -16.86
C LYS A 241 1.49 -5.16 -17.81
N ILE A 242 0.17 -4.95 -17.73
CA ILE A 242 -0.82 -5.66 -18.51
C ILE A 242 -1.60 -4.67 -19.39
N ASP A 243 -1.63 -4.94 -20.67
CA ASP A 243 -2.60 -4.32 -21.57
C ASP A 243 -3.97 -4.99 -21.38
N LYS A 244 -4.91 -4.28 -20.76
CA LYS A 244 -6.23 -4.80 -20.39
C LYS A 244 -7.17 -5.11 -21.58
N TYR A 245 -6.74 -4.84 -22.82
CA TYR A 245 -7.50 -5.14 -24.03
C TYR A 245 -6.90 -6.33 -24.80
N SER A 246 -5.59 -6.37 -24.98
CA SER A 246 -4.90 -7.42 -25.74
C SER A 246 -4.40 -8.58 -24.89
N GLY A 247 -4.25 -8.38 -23.57
CA GLY A 247 -3.64 -9.36 -22.67
C GLY A 247 -2.11 -9.44 -22.80
N LYS A 248 -1.48 -8.50 -23.54
CA LYS A 248 -0.02 -8.45 -23.61
C LYS A 248 0.53 -8.08 -22.23
N ALA A 249 1.47 -8.89 -21.73
CA ALA A 249 2.11 -8.73 -20.44
C ALA A 249 3.61 -8.49 -20.59
N THR A 250 4.14 -7.48 -19.90
CA THR A 250 5.57 -7.17 -19.83
C THR A 250 6.00 -7.22 -18.37
N THR A 251 7.13 -7.91 -18.11
CA THR A 251 7.65 -8.11 -16.75
C THR A 251 8.79 -7.14 -16.47
N TYR A 252 8.73 -6.50 -15.31
CA TYR A 252 9.73 -5.61 -14.73
C TYR A 252 10.15 -6.13 -13.35
N LEU A 253 11.29 -5.70 -12.86
CA LEU A 253 11.79 -6.00 -11.51
C LEU A 253 11.86 -7.51 -11.23
N HIS A 254 12.23 -8.30 -12.23
CA HIS A 254 12.31 -9.76 -12.07
C HIS A 254 13.51 -10.12 -11.17
N PRO A 255 13.34 -10.96 -10.12
CA PRO A 255 14.40 -11.25 -9.15
C PRO A 255 15.65 -11.88 -9.74
N THR A 256 15.53 -12.69 -10.82
CA THR A 256 16.69 -13.34 -11.47
C THR A 256 17.62 -12.36 -12.17
N ASP A 257 17.20 -11.14 -12.40
CA ASP A 257 18.03 -10.12 -13.04
C ASP A 257 18.96 -9.41 -12.03
N GLY A 258 18.98 -9.88 -10.76
CA GLY A 258 19.81 -9.33 -9.67
C GLY A 258 19.39 -7.93 -9.23
N LYS A 259 18.23 -7.46 -9.69
CA LYS A 259 17.68 -6.13 -9.47
C LYS A 259 16.16 -6.22 -9.31
N GLY A 260 15.65 -7.30 -8.74
CA GLY A 260 14.22 -7.54 -8.68
C GLY A 260 13.63 -7.30 -7.30
N ALA A 261 12.31 -7.36 -7.25
CA ALA A 261 11.53 -7.41 -6.02
C ALA A 261 10.85 -8.76 -5.89
N THR A 262 10.98 -9.37 -4.73
CA THR A 262 10.26 -10.59 -4.38
C THR A 262 9.01 -10.26 -3.58
N HIS A 263 7.95 -11.05 -3.74
CA HIS A 263 6.73 -10.97 -2.95
C HIS A 263 6.16 -9.53 -2.89
N ILE A 264 5.67 -9.01 -4.03
CA ILE A 264 5.08 -7.66 -4.07
C ILE A 264 3.70 -7.70 -3.42
N HIS A 265 3.57 -7.06 -2.26
CA HIS A 265 2.35 -7.04 -1.44
C HIS A 265 1.46 -5.82 -1.71
N SER A 266 2.03 -4.72 -2.17
CA SER A 266 1.29 -3.49 -2.45
C SER A 266 1.90 -2.69 -3.59
N ILE A 267 1.05 -1.98 -4.33
CA ILE A 267 1.43 -1.05 -5.39
C ILE A 267 0.56 0.19 -5.23
N MET A 268 1.18 1.37 -5.29
CA MET A 268 0.48 2.65 -5.25
C MET A 268 1.11 3.62 -6.25
N GLU A 269 0.30 4.38 -6.95
CA GLU A 269 0.82 5.48 -7.78
C GLU A 269 1.23 6.66 -6.88
N TYR A 270 2.53 6.92 -6.82
CA TYR A 270 3.12 8.03 -6.06
C TYR A 270 2.89 9.38 -6.76
N ALA A 271 3.24 9.41 -8.04
CA ALA A 271 3.07 10.51 -8.98
C ALA A 271 2.92 9.93 -10.39
N PRO A 272 2.50 10.71 -11.40
CA PRO A 272 2.46 10.24 -12.77
C PRO A 272 3.78 9.56 -13.17
N HIS A 273 3.69 8.35 -13.70
CA HIS A 273 4.83 7.49 -14.09
C HIS A 273 5.74 7.03 -12.93
N GLN A 274 5.31 7.16 -11.68
CA GLN A 274 6.06 6.69 -10.52
C GLN A 274 5.20 5.81 -9.64
N LEU A 275 5.64 4.59 -9.39
CA LEU A 275 4.96 3.63 -8.52
C LEU A 275 5.78 3.42 -7.24
N LEU A 276 5.11 3.48 -6.09
CA LEU A 276 5.63 2.92 -4.84
C LEU A 276 5.19 1.47 -4.74
N ILE A 277 6.15 0.58 -4.50
CA ILE A 277 5.95 -0.87 -4.48
C ILE A 277 6.47 -1.40 -3.16
N GLY A 278 5.58 -2.01 -2.40
CA GLY A 278 5.93 -2.70 -1.15
C GLY A 278 6.23 -4.17 -1.41
N SER A 279 7.35 -4.65 -0.89
CA SER A 279 7.82 -6.02 -1.07
C SER A 279 8.51 -6.56 0.18
N ASP A 280 8.95 -7.82 0.15
CA ASP A 280 9.79 -8.41 1.21
C ASP A 280 11.23 -7.87 1.19
N ASP A 281 11.64 -7.22 0.11
CA ASP A 281 12.97 -6.66 -0.03
C ASP A 281 13.06 -5.18 0.40
N GLY A 282 11.91 -4.53 0.59
CA GLY A 282 11.80 -3.12 0.96
C GLY A 282 10.71 -2.38 0.21
N LEU A 283 10.80 -1.05 0.27
CA LEU A 283 9.98 -0.13 -0.51
C LEU A 283 10.74 0.28 -1.77
N LEU A 284 10.14 0.09 -2.93
CA LEU A 284 10.72 0.53 -4.20
C LEU A 284 9.95 1.74 -4.75
N LEU A 285 10.69 2.73 -5.21
CA LEU A 285 10.15 3.80 -6.05
C LEU A 285 10.57 3.51 -7.49
N PHE A 286 9.63 3.06 -8.32
CA PHE A 286 9.84 2.63 -9.69
C PHE A 286 9.32 3.67 -10.68
N ASN A 287 10.15 4.03 -11.67
CA ASN A 287 9.77 4.90 -12.76
C ASN A 287 9.33 4.07 -13.99
N THR A 288 8.08 4.22 -14.41
CA THR A 288 7.48 3.41 -15.48
C THR A 288 7.98 3.77 -16.89
N ILE A 289 8.67 4.93 -17.05
CA ILE A 289 9.23 5.37 -18.33
C ILE A 289 10.70 4.97 -18.45
N THR A 290 11.52 5.28 -17.43
CA THR A 290 12.97 4.96 -17.46
C THR A 290 13.27 3.53 -17.05
N GLU A 291 12.29 2.84 -16.45
CA GLU A 291 12.41 1.50 -15.88
C GLU A 291 13.44 1.40 -14.74
N GLU A 292 13.86 2.54 -14.21
CA GLU A 292 14.77 2.62 -13.06
C GLU A 292 14.00 2.57 -11.76
N TYR A 293 14.63 2.10 -10.70
CA TYR A 293 14.05 2.10 -9.36
C TYR A 293 15.07 2.48 -8.30
N GLN A 294 14.56 3.02 -7.20
CA GLN A 294 15.28 3.23 -5.95
C GLN A 294 14.69 2.32 -4.89
N LEU A 295 15.56 1.59 -4.16
CA LEU A 295 15.16 0.71 -3.08
C LEU A 295 15.46 1.38 -1.73
N PHE A 296 14.47 1.38 -0.84
CA PHE A 296 14.57 1.85 0.55
C PHE A 296 14.41 0.65 1.49
N THR A 297 15.37 0.50 2.39
CA THR A 297 15.40 -0.55 3.41
C THR A 297 15.71 0.03 4.78
N GLU A 298 15.67 -0.81 5.81
CA GLU A 298 16.17 -0.44 7.13
C GLU A 298 17.68 -0.16 7.11
N ASP A 299 18.09 0.89 7.82
CA ASP A 299 19.49 1.27 8.06
C ASP A 299 19.64 1.73 9.51
N GLU A 300 20.31 0.92 10.33
CA GLU A 300 20.53 1.20 11.76
C GLU A 300 21.30 2.51 12.00
N THR A 301 22.03 2.99 11.00
CA THR A 301 22.81 4.23 11.08
C THR A 301 21.98 5.47 10.76
N ASN A 302 20.82 5.29 10.10
CA ASN A 302 19.91 6.35 9.71
C ASN A 302 18.55 6.23 10.40
N PRO A 303 18.25 7.03 11.44
CA PRO A 303 16.97 6.97 12.15
C PRO A 303 15.74 7.36 11.31
N HIS A 304 15.96 7.87 10.11
CA HIS A 304 14.92 8.22 9.15
C HIS A 304 14.82 7.25 7.98
N SER A 305 15.51 6.10 8.06
CA SER A 305 15.33 4.99 7.13
C SER A 305 14.00 4.28 7.34
N LEU A 306 13.63 3.36 6.48
CA LEU A 306 12.47 2.48 6.67
C LEU A 306 12.63 1.66 7.96
N SER A 307 11.55 1.47 8.74
CA SER A 307 11.61 0.75 10.02
C SER A 307 11.85 -0.75 9.86
N ASN A 308 11.38 -1.33 8.74
CA ASN A 308 11.54 -2.74 8.42
C ASN A 308 11.31 -2.98 6.93
N ARG A 309 12.08 -3.89 6.32
CA ARG A 309 12.01 -4.15 4.88
C ARG A 309 10.73 -4.85 4.40
N PHE A 310 10.05 -5.60 5.26
CA PHE A 310 8.81 -6.30 4.87
C PHE A 310 7.65 -5.32 4.78
N VAL A 311 7.47 -4.72 3.60
CA VAL A 311 6.46 -3.69 3.34
C VAL A 311 5.17 -4.31 2.83
N TYR A 312 4.06 -4.06 3.55
CA TYR A 312 2.75 -4.62 3.22
C TYR A 312 1.80 -3.52 2.69
N PRO A 313 0.94 -2.85 3.50
CA PRO A 313 0.04 -1.85 2.95
C PRO A 313 0.76 -0.52 2.72
N ILE A 314 0.42 0.14 1.62
CA ILE A 314 0.79 1.53 1.33
C ILE A 314 -0.48 2.29 1.00
N ILE A 315 -0.70 3.43 1.64
CA ILE A 315 -1.79 4.33 1.31
C ILE A 315 -1.31 5.79 1.26
N LYS A 316 -2.02 6.59 0.48
CA LYS A 316 -1.88 8.05 0.46
C LYS A 316 -3.03 8.66 1.23
N ASP A 317 -2.74 9.55 2.17
CA ASP A 317 -3.77 10.26 2.92
C ASP A 317 -4.35 11.46 2.14
N HIS A 318 -5.39 12.09 2.68
CA HIS A 318 -6.07 13.23 2.04
C HIS A 318 -5.19 14.48 1.95
N GLU A 319 -4.12 14.55 2.72
CA GLU A 319 -3.16 15.67 2.74
C GLU A 319 -1.96 15.42 1.83
N GLY A 320 -1.89 14.23 1.22
CA GLY A 320 -0.80 13.80 0.34
C GLY A 320 0.35 13.10 1.05
N GLY A 321 0.26 12.89 2.36
CA GLY A 321 1.18 12.06 3.13
C GLY A 321 1.06 10.58 2.76
N ILE A 322 2.13 9.82 2.95
CA ILE A 322 2.15 8.40 2.63
C ILE A 322 2.37 7.59 3.91
N TRP A 323 1.47 6.66 4.15
CA TRP A 323 1.52 5.71 5.24
C TRP A 323 1.88 4.33 4.72
N ILE A 324 2.88 3.71 5.36
CA ILE A 324 3.46 2.45 4.95
C ILE A 324 3.48 1.51 6.15
N GLY A 325 2.72 0.43 6.08
CA GLY A 325 2.73 -0.60 7.09
C GLY A 325 3.81 -1.63 6.81
N THR A 326 4.49 -2.09 7.87
CA THR A 326 5.48 -3.16 7.80
C THR A 326 5.09 -4.32 8.69
N TYR A 327 5.64 -5.50 8.41
CA TYR A 327 5.26 -6.70 9.16
C TYR A 327 5.86 -6.77 10.58
N TYR A 328 7.00 -6.11 10.82
CA TYR A 328 7.67 -6.14 12.13
C TYR A 328 8.04 -4.77 12.69
N GLY A 329 7.94 -3.70 11.90
CA GLY A 329 8.41 -2.35 12.27
C GLY A 329 7.29 -1.33 12.50
N GLY A 330 6.02 -1.76 12.57
CA GLY A 330 4.89 -0.84 12.71
C GLY A 330 4.58 -0.06 11.44
N VAL A 331 4.27 1.20 11.58
CA VAL A 331 3.90 2.11 10.47
C VAL A 331 4.99 3.14 10.24
N ASN A 332 5.27 3.44 8.98
CA ASN A 332 6.13 4.54 8.56
C ASN A 332 5.29 5.62 7.89
N TYR A 333 5.67 6.86 8.09
CA TYR A 333 5.02 8.01 7.48
C TYR A 333 6.01 8.87 6.71
N ILE A 334 5.67 9.20 5.46
CA ILE A 334 6.38 10.17 4.63
C ILE A 334 5.52 11.42 4.50
N SER A 335 6.03 12.54 4.98
CA SER A 335 5.34 13.83 4.87
C SER A 335 5.35 14.33 3.41
N PRO A 336 4.26 14.92 2.90
CA PRO A 336 4.25 15.54 1.56
C PRO A 336 5.22 16.71 1.43
N ASN A 337 5.67 17.27 2.56
CA ASN A 337 6.62 18.39 2.63
C ASN A 337 8.05 17.94 2.95
N THR A 338 8.40 16.66 2.73
CA THR A 338 9.78 16.17 2.88
C THR A 338 10.72 16.95 1.94
N GLY A 339 11.81 17.46 2.50
CA GLY A 339 12.79 18.27 1.77
C GLY A 339 12.73 19.78 2.00
N GLN A 340 11.68 20.29 2.68
CA GLN A 340 11.64 21.71 3.09
C GLN A 340 12.54 22.03 4.30
N PHE A 341 12.84 21.01 5.12
CA PHE A 341 13.70 21.13 6.28
C PHE A 341 14.71 19.99 6.32
N GLU A 342 15.99 20.35 6.41
CA GLU A 342 17.04 19.36 6.67
C GLU A 342 17.09 19.06 8.17
N SER A 343 17.10 17.77 8.54
CA SER A 343 17.08 17.32 9.94
C SER A 343 18.46 16.83 10.36
N PHE A 344 19.03 17.43 11.41
CA PHE A 344 20.28 17.00 12.02
C PHE A 344 19.97 16.32 13.36
N VAL A 345 20.16 15.01 13.43
CA VAL A 345 19.88 14.20 14.64
C VAL A 345 21.16 13.66 15.24
N HIS A 346 21.13 13.39 16.56
CA HIS A 346 22.25 12.71 17.22
C HIS A 346 22.32 11.25 16.76
N SER A 347 23.50 10.83 16.27
CA SER A 347 23.78 9.44 15.87
C SER A 347 25.09 8.98 16.49
N ARG A 348 25.15 7.71 16.85
CA ARG A 348 26.38 7.07 17.38
C ARG A 348 27.37 6.70 16.27
N PHE A 349 26.93 6.69 15.02
CA PHE A 349 27.65 6.11 13.89
C PHE A 349 28.14 7.12 12.85
N SER A 350 27.76 8.39 12.93
CA SER A 350 28.11 9.43 11.95
C SER A 350 28.53 10.73 12.60
N ASN A 351 29.14 11.64 11.81
CA ASN A 351 29.33 13.03 12.21
C ASN A 351 27.95 13.68 12.37
N SER A 352 27.49 13.74 13.59
CA SER A 352 26.16 14.21 13.95
C SER A 352 26.25 15.23 15.09
N VAL A 353 25.12 15.86 15.40
CA VAL A 353 25.05 16.77 16.55
C VAL A 353 25.32 16.02 17.86
N ASN A 354 26.10 16.63 18.76
CA ASN A 354 26.44 16.06 20.05
C ASN A 354 25.30 16.27 21.06
N GLY A 355 24.35 15.35 21.11
CA GLY A 355 23.25 15.37 22.07
C GLY A 355 21.88 15.68 21.45
N THR A 356 20.83 15.42 22.23
CA THR A 356 19.43 15.53 21.81
C THR A 356 18.84 16.92 22.00
N VAL A 357 19.52 17.82 22.72
CA VAL A 357 19.07 19.18 23.00
C VAL A 357 20.12 20.16 22.54
N ILE A 358 19.71 21.08 21.68
CA ILE A 358 20.56 22.23 21.26
C ILE A 358 20.06 23.47 21.97
N GLY A 359 20.92 24.06 22.83
CA GLY A 359 20.56 25.22 23.60
C GLY A 359 20.61 26.53 22.79
N ARG A 360 21.62 26.68 21.95
CA ARG A 360 21.83 27.85 21.10
C ARG A 360 22.68 27.46 19.89
N PHE A 361 22.51 28.20 18.79
CA PHE A 361 23.43 28.16 17.66
C PHE A 361 23.66 29.56 17.09
N CYS A 362 24.80 29.71 16.42
CA CYS A 362 25.16 30.91 15.67
C CYS A 362 25.97 30.51 14.42
N GLU A 363 25.93 31.33 13.42
CA GLU A 363 26.74 31.18 12.22
C GLU A 363 28.05 31.98 12.40
N ASP A 364 29.19 31.39 12.03
CA ASP A 364 30.47 32.07 12.03
C ASP A 364 30.69 32.89 10.73
N SER A 365 31.79 33.61 10.64
CA SER A 365 32.14 34.44 9.47
C SER A 365 32.39 33.61 8.18
N ASN A 366 32.51 32.28 8.27
CA ASN A 366 32.74 31.36 7.15
C ASN A 366 31.46 30.62 6.73
N GLY A 367 30.31 30.93 7.36
CA GLY A 367 29.05 30.23 7.13
C GLY A 367 28.93 28.90 7.87
N CYS A 368 29.82 28.60 8.81
CA CYS A 368 29.73 27.39 9.61
C CYS A 368 28.75 27.55 10.77
N LEU A 369 27.89 26.58 10.99
CA LEU A 369 26.93 26.56 12.09
C LEU A 369 27.61 26.05 13.37
N LEU A 370 27.69 26.90 14.38
CA LEU A 370 28.18 26.57 15.73
C LEU A 370 26.99 26.40 16.66
N TYR A 371 26.98 25.38 17.48
CA TYR A 371 25.91 25.09 18.44
C TYR A 371 26.43 24.71 19.81
N THR A 372 25.60 24.89 20.83
CA THR A 372 25.87 24.43 22.19
C THR A 372 24.82 23.38 22.60
N SER A 373 25.29 22.26 23.13
CA SER A 373 24.43 21.30 23.85
C SER A 373 24.59 21.47 25.35
N PRO A 374 23.58 21.15 26.18
CA PRO A 374 23.73 21.15 27.63
C PRO A 374 24.87 20.21 28.06
N SER A 375 25.66 20.64 29.04
CA SER A 375 26.67 19.77 29.63
C SER A 375 25.99 18.61 30.38
N PRO A 376 26.54 17.41 30.38
CA PRO A 376 26.05 16.31 31.24
C PRO A 376 26.03 16.62 32.74
N ARG A 377 26.58 17.79 33.14
CA ARG A 377 26.57 18.25 34.52
C ARG A 377 25.43 19.20 34.84
N ASP A 378 24.62 19.57 33.83
CA ASP A 378 23.52 20.54 33.96
C ASP A 378 22.15 19.83 33.96
N THR A 379 22.14 18.49 34.07
CA THR A 379 20.92 17.63 34.17
C THR A 379 20.84 16.96 35.54
#